data_2b480fbe9632ca119ad213be71d8cc95
#
_entry.id   2b480fbe9632ca119ad213be71d8cc95
#
_cell.length_a   1.000
_cell.length_b   1.000
_cell.length_c   1.000
_cell.angle_alpha   90.00
_cell.angle_beta   90.00
_cell.angle_gamma   90.00
#
_symmetry.space_group_name_H-M   'P 1'
#
loop_
_entity.id
_entity.type
_entity.pdbx_description
1 polymer ?
#
loop_
_entity_poly.entity_id
_entity_poly.type
_entity_poly.pdbx_seq_one_letter_code
_entity_poly.pdbx_strand_id
1 'polypeptide(L)'
;MEKTISALVEGGKATAGPPIGPALGPMGINTGKVVAEINEKTKDFAGTTVPVKIIVNPATKDYRIEIGTPSVAALIKKEMAIEKGSGKALDEKVGDIAIDQLIKVSRSKKDALLSRTPKAALKEIVGTCVTLGVTIDGKEPKDVIKDIDSGQYDAKIDGKEKLREVTKEEIEKKKSDAKTRLDAKHKAEEAAKAAADALKAAAAAEAGGAPVAKAEEAPAAEAKEEPKKEQKK
;
A
#
# COMPACT_ATOMS: atom_id res chain seq x y z
N MET A 1 36.28 6.79 6.25
CA MET A 1 35.08 6.11 6.78
C MET A 1 34.12 5.85 5.63
N GLU A 2 33.69 4.62 5.45
CA GLU A 2 32.71 4.27 4.44
C GLU A 2 31.32 4.79 4.81
N LYS A 3 30.60 5.31 3.84
CA LYS A 3 29.20 5.74 4.02
C LYS A 3 28.28 4.81 3.25
N THR A 4 27.26 4.29 3.93
CA THR A 4 26.25 3.43 3.30
C THR A 4 24.98 4.21 3.05
N ILE A 5 24.52 4.19 1.82
CA ILE A 5 23.26 4.79 1.37
C ILE A 5 22.31 3.67 1.00
N SER A 6 21.13 3.64 1.62
CA SER A 6 20.09 2.68 1.28
C SER A 6 18.99 3.38 0.50
N ALA A 7 18.64 2.87 -0.67
CA ALA A 7 17.60 3.43 -1.53
C ALA A 7 16.68 2.32 -2.05
N LEU A 8 15.40 2.62 -2.24
CA LEU A 8 14.46 1.77 -2.95
C LEU A 8 14.35 2.26 -4.39
N VAL A 9 14.64 1.39 -5.34
CA VAL A 9 14.62 1.70 -6.77
C VAL A 9 13.72 0.72 -7.53
N GLU A 10 13.14 1.18 -8.63
CA GLU A 10 12.48 0.28 -9.56
C GLU A 10 13.52 -0.48 -10.39
N GLY A 11 13.40 -1.80 -10.44
CA GLY A 11 14.31 -2.65 -11.20
C GLY A 11 14.39 -2.24 -12.68
N GLY A 12 15.61 -1.97 -13.16
CA GLY A 12 15.90 -1.56 -14.52
C GLY A 12 15.48 -0.13 -14.87
N LYS A 13 14.91 0.65 -13.94
CA LYS A 13 14.44 2.04 -14.13
C LYS A 13 14.93 3.00 -13.05
N ALA A 14 16.07 2.73 -12.44
CA ALA A 14 16.66 3.66 -11.49
C ALA A 14 17.02 4.98 -12.18
N THR A 15 16.75 6.09 -11.50
CA THR A 15 17.04 7.45 -11.99
C THR A 15 18.05 8.16 -11.08
N ALA A 16 18.75 9.15 -11.63
CA ALA A 16 19.68 9.99 -10.85
C ALA A 16 18.97 11.01 -9.94
N GLY A 17 17.64 10.96 -9.88
CA GLY A 17 16.83 11.77 -9.00
C GLY A 17 16.87 11.31 -7.53
N PRO A 18 16.01 11.90 -6.67
CA PRO A 18 15.85 11.41 -5.29
C PRO A 18 15.42 9.92 -5.28
N PRO A 19 16.00 9.09 -4.37
CA PRO A 19 16.89 9.43 -3.26
C PRO A 19 18.39 9.36 -3.57
N ILE A 20 18.81 8.91 -4.75
CA ILE A 20 20.20 8.60 -5.09
C ILE A 20 21.02 9.87 -5.32
N GLY A 21 20.53 10.80 -6.14
CA GLY A 21 21.24 12.02 -6.54
C GLY A 21 21.69 12.90 -5.37
N PRO A 22 20.79 13.32 -4.48
CA PRO A 22 21.15 14.15 -3.32
C PRO A 22 22.11 13.46 -2.36
N ALA A 23 22.09 12.13 -2.32
CA ALA A 23 22.95 11.36 -1.42
C ALA A 23 24.37 11.18 -1.95
N LEU A 24 24.54 11.00 -3.27
CA LEU A 24 25.84 10.81 -3.93
C LEU A 24 26.53 12.12 -4.36
N GLY A 25 25.73 13.16 -4.65
CA GLY A 25 26.23 14.46 -5.10
C GLY A 25 27.30 15.07 -4.19
N PRO A 26 27.09 15.18 -2.87
CA PRO A 26 28.10 15.71 -1.95
C PRO A 26 29.37 14.89 -1.84
N MET A 27 29.36 13.63 -2.31
CA MET A 27 30.52 12.72 -2.27
C MET A 27 31.38 12.79 -3.54
N GLY A 28 30.96 13.59 -4.52
CA GLY A 28 31.74 13.79 -5.78
C GLY A 28 31.82 12.55 -6.65
N ILE A 29 30.86 11.63 -6.55
CA ILE A 29 30.77 10.43 -7.36
C ILE A 29 29.87 10.68 -8.57
N ASN A 30 30.21 10.08 -9.68
CA ASN A 30 29.43 10.16 -10.90
C ASN A 30 28.13 9.35 -10.75
N THR A 31 27.04 10.04 -10.40
CA THR A 31 25.70 9.43 -10.23
C THR A 31 25.22 8.70 -11.47
N GLY A 32 25.58 9.17 -12.67
CA GLY A 32 25.18 8.51 -13.92
C GLY A 32 25.78 7.11 -14.06
N LYS A 33 27.07 6.91 -13.71
CA LYS A 33 27.71 5.59 -13.74
C LYS A 33 27.09 4.64 -12.71
N VAL A 34 26.85 5.13 -11.50
CA VAL A 34 26.21 4.33 -10.43
C VAL A 34 24.80 3.89 -10.84
N VAL A 35 24.01 4.79 -11.39
CA VAL A 35 22.65 4.49 -11.87
C VAL A 35 22.66 3.50 -13.03
N ALA A 36 23.60 3.63 -13.98
CA ALA A 36 23.73 2.67 -15.08
C ALA A 36 24.04 1.26 -14.56
N GLU A 37 24.98 1.13 -13.61
CA GLU A 37 25.34 -0.15 -13.00
C GLU A 37 24.18 -0.74 -12.15
N ILE A 38 23.42 0.10 -11.42
CA ILE A 38 22.23 -0.34 -10.71
C ILE A 38 21.20 -0.90 -11.71
N ASN A 39 20.94 -0.19 -12.81
CA ASN A 39 19.99 -0.62 -13.83
C ASN A 39 20.43 -1.93 -14.49
N GLU A 40 21.72 -2.09 -14.73
CA GLU A 40 22.27 -3.31 -15.30
C GLU A 40 22.08 -4.51 -14.36
N LYS A 41 22.43 -4.35 -13.08
CA LYS A 41 22.32 -5.39 -12.06
C LYS A 41 20.87 -5.70 -11.64
N THR A 42 19.93 -4.79 -11.88
CA THR A 42 18.51 -4.95 -11.51
C THR A 42 17.59 -5.29 -12.68
N LYS A 43 18.15 -5.58 -13.86
CA LYS A 43 17.35 -5.96 -15.06
C LYS A 43 16.40 -7.14 -14.80
N ASP A 44 16.87 -8.13 -14.05
CA ASP A 44 16.08 -9.35 -13.74
C ASP A 44 14.85 -9.04 -12.84
N PHE A 45 14.88 -7.92 -12.14
CA PHE A 45 13.81 -7.46 -11.26
C PHE A 45 12.96 -6.34 -11.88
N ALA A 46 12.91 -6.25 -13.21
CA ALA A 46 12.13 -5.24 -13.90
C ALA A 46 10.67 -5.20 -13.43
N GLY A 47 10.15 -3.99 -13.17
CA GLY A 47 8.79 -3.76 -12.67
C GLY A 47 8.58 -4.09 -11.18
N THR A 48 9.66 -4.32 -10.43
CA THR A 48 9.60 -4.61 -8.99
C THR A 48 10.48 -3.62 -8.23
N THR A 49 10.03 -3.14 -7.08
CA THR A 49 10.84 -2.28 -6.22
C THR A 49 11.88 -3.10 -5.46
N VAL A 50 13.15 -2.75 -5.64
CA VAL A 50 14.30 -3.46 -5.09
C VAL A 50 15.07 -2.54 -4.14
N PRO A 51 15.44 -2.99 -2.94
CA PRO A 51 16.33 -2.23 -2.06
C PRO A 51 17.78 -2.36 -2.55
N VAL A 52 18.43 -1.22 -2.74
CA VAL A 52 19.84 -1.12 -3.14
C VAL A 52 20.63 -0.44 -2.03
N LYS A 53 21.75 -1.02 -1.65
CA LYS A 53 22.72 -0.41 -0.73
C LYS A 53 23.94 -0.01 -1.52
N ILE A 54 24.29 1.26 -1.45
CA ILE A 54 25.47 1.82 -2.08
C ILE A 54 26.45 2.16 -0.98
N ILE A 55 27.57 1.44 -0.92
CA ILE A 55 28.65 1.66 0.02
C ILE A 55 29.69 2.51 -0.70
N VAL A 56 29.97 3.69 -0.16
CA VAL A 56 30.83 4.70 -0.78
C VAL A 56 32.00 5.01 0.13
N ASN A 57 33.20 5.03 -0.43
CA ASN A 57 34.38 5.58 0.22
C ASN A 57 34.66 7.00 -0.30
N PRO A 58 34.38 8.05 0.49
CA PRO A 58 34.52 9.43 0.03
C PRO A 58 35.98 9.84 -0.20
N ALA A 59 36.96 9.13 0.38
CA ALA A 59 38.37 9.45 0.21
C ALA A 59 38.94 8.96 -1.13
N THR A 60 38.60 7.74 -1.54
CA THR A 60 39.03 7.13 -2.80
C THR A 60 38.06 7.33 -3.94
N LYS A 61 36.82 7.77 -3.64
CA LYS A 61 35.68 7.87 -4.58
C LYS A 61 35.25 6.51 -5.16
N ASP A 62 35.64 5.42 -4.51
CA ASP A 62 35.21 4.08 -4.87
C ASP A 62 33.81 3.81 -4.29
N TYR A 63 33.05 3.01 -5.01
CA TYR A 63 31.73 2.59 -4.55
C TYR A 63 31.49 1.10 -4.80
N ARG A 64 30.67 0.50 -3.94
CA ARG A 64 30.18 -0.87 -4.10
C ARG A 64 28.65 -0.85 -4.04
N ILE A 65 28.04 -1.57 -4.96
CA ILE A 65 26.57 -1.71 -5.03
C ILE A 65 26.19 -3.11 -4.60
N GLU A 66 25.41 -3.19 -3.55
CA GLU A 66 24.75 -4.40 -3.05
C GLU A 66 23.26 -4.31 -3.32
N ILE A 67 22.72 -5.32 -4.01
CA ILE A 67 21.31 -5.40 -4.34
C ILE A 67 20.67 -6.41 -3.40
N GLY A 68 19.64 -5.96 -2.69
CA GLY A 68 18.83 -6.85 -1.87
C GLY A 68 17.72 -7.52 -2.69
N THR A 69 17.10 -8.52 -2.12
CA THR A 69 15.91 -9.15 -2.73
C THR A 69 14.69 -8.22 -2.63
N PRO A 70 13.80 -8.17 -3.62
CA PRO A 70 12.57 -7.38 -3.59
C PRO A 70 11.74 -7.67 -2.34
N SER A 71 10.96 -6.72 -1.87
CA SER A 71 10.07 -6.94 -0.72
C SER A 71 8.98 -7.97 -1.08
N VAL A 72 8.47 -8.71 -0.07
CA VAL A 72 7.35 -9.65 -0.26
C VAL A 72 6.14 -8.95 -0.87
N ALA A 73 5.83 -7.75 -0.38
CA ALA A 73 4.74 -6.94 -0.92
C ALA A 73 4.94 -6.58 -2.41
N ALA A 74 6.18 -6.33 -2.84
CA ALA A 74 6.48 -6.04 -4.24
C ALA A 74 6.33 -7.29 -5.13
N LEU A 75 6.72 -8.46 -4.63
CA LEU A 75 6.54 -9.73 -5.35
C LEU A 75 5.06 -10.10 -5.47
N ILE A 76 4.26 -9.95 -4.40
CA ILE A 76 2.82 -10.18 -4.44
C ILE A 76 2.15 -9.26 -5.46
N LYS A 77 2.47 -7.96 -5.44
CA LYS A 77 1.93 -7.00 -6.42
C LYS A 77 2.29 -7.38 -7.86
N LYS A 78 3.52 -7.84 -8.09
CA LYS A 78 3.97 -8.29 -9.41
C LYS A 78 3.19 -9.51 -9.88
N GLU A 79 3.01 -10.53 -9.01
CA GLU A 79 2.24 -11.73 -9.32
C GLU A 79 0.77 -11.44 -9.63
N MET A 80 0.20 -10.42 -8.99
CA MET A 80 -1.18 -9.97 -9.21
C MET A 80 -1.30 -8.90 -10.29
N ALA A 81 -0.21 -8.43 -10.86
CA ALA A 81 -0.15 -7.31 -11.81
C ALA A 81 -0.85 -6.02 -11.28
N ILE A 82 -0.71 -5.74 -9.97
CA ILE A 82 -1.31 -4.56 -9.30
C ILE A 82 -0.20 -3.58 -8.93
N GLU A 83 -0.41 -2.28 -9.21
CA GLU A 83 0.56 -1.25 -8.88
C GLU A 83 0.54 -0.85 -7.41
N LYS A 84 -0.66 -0.76 -6.82
CA LYS A 84 -0.86 -0.29 -5.43
C LYS A 84 -1.71 -1.26 -4.65
N GLY A 85 -1.40 -1.44 -3.37
CA GLY A 85 -2.26 -2.14 -2.42
C GLY A 85 -3.40 -1.24 -1.93
N SER A 86 -4.32 -1.80 -1.12
CA SER A 86 -5.42 -1.05 -0.51
C SER A 86 -4.92 -0.04 0.51
N GLY A 87 -5.53 1.13 0.54
CA GLY A 87 -5.35 2.11 1.62
C GLY A 87 -6.11 1.72 2.89
N LYS A 88 -7.19 0.95 2.76
CA LYS A 88 -8.03 0.42 3.85
C LYS A 88 -8.12 -1.11 3.75
N ALA A 89 -7.00 -1.79 3.99
CA ALA A 89 -6.82 -3.22 3.75
C ALA A 89 -7.85 -4.14 4.45
N LEU A 90 -8.47 -3.68 5.55
CA LEU A 90 -9.49 -4.44 6.28
C LEU A 90 -10.84 -4.39 5.56
N ASP A 91 -11.19 -3.24 5.02
CA ASP A 91 -12.52 -2.99 4.44
C ASP A 91 -12.54 -3.21 2.92
N GLU A 92 -11.45 -2.85 2.25
CA GLU A 92 -11.34 -2.85 0.79
C GLU A 92 -10.34 -3.91 0.33
N LYS A 93 -10.82 -4.88 -0.43
CA LYS A 93 -9.97 -5.92 -1.03
C LYS A 93 -9.67 -5.55 -2.49
N VAL A 94 -8.38 -5.40 -2.79
CA VAL A 94 -7.89 -4.94 -4.11
C VAL A 94 -7.75 -6.09 -5.11
N GLY A 95 -7.61 -7.32 -4.62
CA GLY A 95 -7.42 -8.45 -5.50
C GLY A 95 -7.48 -9.80 -4.80
N ASP A 96 -7.39 -10.86 -5.60
CA ASP A 96 -7.36 -12.25 -5.16
C ASP A 96 -6.15 -12.96 -5.74
N ILE A 97 -5.36 -13.61 -4.89
CA ILE A 97 -4.17 -14.36 -5.28
C ILE A 97 -4.36 -15.85 -5.00
N ALA A 98 -3.81 -16.70 -5.85
CA ALA A 98 -3.83 -18.14 -5.62
C ALA A 98 -2.76 -18.53 -4.57
N ILE A 99 -3.10 -19.51 -3.72
CA ILE A 99 -2.15 -20.06 -2.73
C ILE A 99 -0.86 -20.56 -3.39
N ASP A 100 -0.94 -21.11 -4.60
CA ASP A 100 0.19 -21.65 -5.34
C ASP A 100 1.20 -20.56 -5.73
N GLN A 101 0.73 -19.33 -6.04
CA GLN A 101 1.60 -18.17 -6.29
C GLN A 101 2.31 -17.72 -5.00
N LEU A 102 1.63 -17.75 -3.86
CA LEU A 102 2.24 -17.42 -2.57
C LEU A 102 3.31 -18.45 -2.18
N ILE A 103 3.12 -19.72 -2.49
CA ILE A 103 4.14 -20.76 -2.28
C ILE A 103 5.37 -20.49 -3.17
N LYS A 104 5.19 -20.06 -4.43
CA LYS A 104 6.32 -19.64 -5.30
C LYS A 104 7.09 -18.46 -4.68
N VAL A 105 6.39 -17.43 -4.22
CA VAL A 105 7.00 -16.28 -3.54
C VAL A 105 7.73 -16.71 -2.28
N SER A 106 7.17 -17.62 -1.49
CA SER A 106 7.79 -18.18 -0.29
C SER A 106 9.12 -18.88 -0.60
N ARG A 107 9.15 -19.70 -1.64
CA ARG A 107 10.37 -20.38 -2.08
C ARG A 107 11.44 -19.40 -2.58
N SER A 108 11.03 -18.37 -3.32
CA SER A 108 11.95 -17.33 -3.84
C SER A 108 12.56 -16.46 -2.74
N LYS A 109 11.91 -16.39 -1.58
CA LYS A 109 12.31 -15.54 -0.45
C LYS A 109 12.83 -16.31 0.75
N LYS A 110 13.00 -17.62 0.64
CA LYS A 110 13.36 -18.51 1.77
C LYS A 110 14.55 -17.98 2.59
N ASP A 111 15.59 -17.48 1.93
CA ASP A 111 16.83 -17.01 2.57
C ASP A 111 16.67 -15.64 3.26
N ALA A 112 15.62 -14.89 2.94
CA ALA A 112 15.36 -13.55 3.49
C ALA A 112 14.26 -13.54 4.55
N LEU A 113 13.52 -14.65 4.72
CA LEU A 113 12.50 -14.81 5.75
C LEU A 113 13.10 -15.30 7.05
N LEU A 114 12.50 -14.94 8.18
CA LEU A 114 12.97 -15.35 9.51
C LEU A 114 12.54 -16.78 9.87
N SER A 115 11.59 -17.33 9.13
CA SER A 115 11.02 -18.65 9.37
C SER A 115 11.98 -19.78 9.04
N ARG A 116 12.03 -20.78 9.92
CA ARG A 116 12.82 -22.00 9.73
C ARG A 116 12.12 -23.06 8.88
N THR A 117 10.79 -23.05 8.87
CA THR A 117 9.98 -24.06 8.17
C THR A 117 9.25 -23.42 6.99
N PRO A 118 9.04 -24.14 5.86
CA PRO A 118 8.31 -23.63 4.72
C PRO A 118 6.86 -23.21 5.07
N LYS A 119 6.25 -23.92 6.02
CA LYS A 119 4.92 -23.63 6.56
C LYS A 119 4.90 -22.28 7.29
N ALA A 120 5.89 -21.98 8.12
CA ALA A 120 6.02 -20.69 8.78
C ALA A 120 6.31 -19.56 7.79
N ALA A 121 7.16 -19.82 6.78
CA ALA A 121 7.44 -18.87 5.70
C ALA A 121 6.16 -18.45 4.94
N LEU A 122 5.30 -19.41 4.63
CA LEU A 122 4.03 -19.13 3.97
C LEU A 122 3.12 -18.26 4.84
N LYS A 123 3.07 -18.50 6.16
CA LYS A 123 2.28 -17.67 7.10
C LYS A 123 2.76 -16.22 7.15
N GLU A 124 4.09 -15.99 7.15
CA GLU A 124 4.65 -14.63 7.08
C GLU A 124 4.18 -13.89 5.83
N ILE A 125 4.15 -14.59 4.68
CA ILE A 125 3.69 -14.02 3.42
C ILE A 125 2.19 -13.77 3.43
N VAL A 126 1.39 -14.70 3.93
CA VAL A 126 -0.06 -14.55 4.10
C VAL A 126 -0.37 -13.36 5.01
N GLY A 127 0.43 -13.14 6.06
CA GLY A 127 0.34 -11.93 6.89
C GLY A 127 0.54 -10.64 6.10
N THR A 128 1.44 -10.64 5.11
CA THR A 128 1.63 -9.49 4.22
C THR A 128 0.41 -9.26 3.31
N CYS A 129 -0.30 -10.31 2.90
CA CYS A 129 -1.55 -10.17 2.14
C CYS A 129 -2.64 -9.44 2.93
N VAL A 130 -2.72 -9.62 4.26
CA VAL A 130 -3.62 -8.86 5.13
C VAL A 130 -3.38 -7.36 5.00
N THR A 131 -2.11 -6.94 5.05
CA THR A 131 -1.74 -5.51 4.98
C THR A 131 -1.91 -4.91 3.59
N LEU A 132 -1.85 -5.73 2.55
CA LEU A 132 -2.10 -5.31 1.17
C LEU A 132 -3.59 -5.25 0.81
N GLY A 133 -4.47 -5.83 1.61
CA GLY A 133 -5.89 -5.95 1.29
C GLY A 133 -6.16 -6.96 0.17
N VAL A 134 -5.50 -8.12 0.22
CA VAL A 134 -5.60 -9.17 -0.80
C VAL A 134 -6.25 -10.40 -0.20
N THR A 135 -7.24 -10.99 -0.91
CA THR A 135 -7.82 -12.29 -0.58
C THR A 135 -6.99 -13.43 -1.19
N ILE A 136 -7.13 -14.63 -0.68
CA ILE A 136 -6.41 -15.82 -1.14
C ILE A 136 -7.43 -16.88 -1.50
N ASP A 137 -7.52 -17.22 -2.79
CA ASP A 137 -8.54 -18.12 -3.34
C ASP A 137 -9.97 -17.79 -2.85
N GLY A 138 -10.29 -16.49 -2.78
CA GLY A 138 -11.57 -15.96 -2.33
C GLY A 138 -11.80 -16.00 -0.81
N LYS A 139 -10.85 -16.50 -0.02
CA LYS A 139 -10.90 -16.53 1.45
C LYS A 139 -10.15 -15.35 2.07
N GLU A 140 -10.52 -14.99 3.29
CA GLU A 140 -9.74 -14.05 4.08
C GLU A 140 -8.37 -14.64 4.46
N PRO A 141 -7.28 -13.87 4.40
CA PRO A 141 -5.95 -14.38 4.76
C PRO A 141 -5.86 -14.95 6.17
N LYS A 142 -6.66 -14.44 7.11
CA LYS A 142 -6.72 -14.95 8.49
C LYS A 142 -7.26 -16.37 8.57
N ASP A 143 -8.23 -16.73 7.73
CA ASP A 143 -8.78 -18.08 7.69
C ASP A 143 -7.82 -19.04 6.97
N VAL A 144 -7.13 -18.55 5.93
CA VAL A 144 -6.09 -19.32 5.26
C VAL A 144 -4.94 -19.68 6.22
N ILE A 145 -4.60 -18.82 7.18
CA ILE A 145 -3.61 -19.15 8.22
C ILE A 145 -4.06 -20.36 9.06
N LYS A 146 -5.36 -20.43 9.41
CA LYS A 146 -5.93 -21.59 10.13
C LYS A 146 -5.91 -22.85 9.25
N ASP A 147 -6.23 -22.72 7.97
CA ASP A 147 -6.17 -23.81 6.98
C ASP A 147 -4.73 -24.33 6.82
N ILE A 148 -3.72 -23.45 6.85
CA ILE A 148 -2.30 -23.83 6.88
C ILE A 148 -1.96 -24.57 8.16
N ASP A 149 -2.47 -24.12 9.31
CA ASP A 149 -2.24 -24.80 10.61
C ASP A 149 -2.85 -26.19 10.63
N SER A 150 -4.03 -26.37 10.08
CA SER A 150 -4.69 -27.67 9.97
C SER A 150 -4.01 -28.63 8.99
N GLY A 151 -3.03 -28.16 8.19
CA GLY A 151 -2.25 -29.00 7.27
C GLY A 151 -2.85 -29.18 5.89
N GLN A 152 -3.90 -28.45 5.50
CA GLN A 152 -4.54 -28.59 4.19
C GLN A 152 -3.58 -28.39 3.01
N TYR A 153 -2.54 -27.58 3.19
CA TYR A 153 -1.59 -27.21 2.14
C TYR A 153 -0.21 -27.87 2.28
N ASP A 154 -0.04 -28.77 3.25
CA ASP A 154 1.29 -29.36 3.57
C ASP A 154 1.85 -30.12 2.35
N ALA A 155 1.02 -30.84 1.58
CA ALA A 155 1.45 -31.55 0.36
C ALA A 155 2.01 -30.61 -0.72
N LYS A 156 1.43 -29.42 -0.88
CA LYS A 156 1.88 -28.38 -1.82
C LYS A 156 3.13 -27.66 -1.32
N ILE A 157 3.17 -27.38 -0.04
CA ILE A 157 4.31 -26.70 0.62
C ILE A 157 5.56 -27.56 0.54
N ASP A 158 5.45 -28.85 0.81
CA ASP A 158 6.56 -29.83 0.78
C ASP A 158 7.00 -30.19 -0.66
N GLY A 159 6.28 -29.73 -1.68
CA GLY A 159 6.59 -29.99 -3.07
C GLY A 159 6.18 -31.38 -3.58
N LYS A 160 5.37 -32.12 -2.81
CA LYS A 160 4.82 -33.43 -3.22
C LYS A 160 3.74 -33.27 -4.29
N GLU A 161 3.07 -32.13 -4.32
CA GLU A 161 2.06 -31.79 -5.31
C GLU A 161 2.58 -30.66 -6.21
N LYS A 162 2.29 -30.76 -7.53
CA LYS A 162 2.66 -29.72 -8.50
C LYS A 162 1.85 -28.44 -8.23
N LEU A 163 2.53 -27.32 -8.17
CA LEU A 163 1.88 -26.02 -8.09
C LEU A 163 1.16 -25.73 -9.39
N ARG A 164 -0.08 -25.25 -9.31
CA ARG A 164 -0.84 -24.79 -10.47
C ARG A 164 -0.19 -23.53 -11.02
N GLU A 165 0.06 -23.51 -12.32
CA GLU A 165 0.44 -22.28 -13.00
C GLU A 165 -0.82 -21.48 -13.32
N VAL A 166 -0.93 -20.31 -12.69
CA VAL A 166 -2.03 -19.38 -12.95
C VAL A 166 -1.73 -18.65 -14.25
N THR A 167 -2.63 -18.74 -15.22
CA THR A 167 -2.47 -18.06 -16.51
C THR A 167 -2.70 -16.55 -16.35
N LYS A 168 -2.08 -15.76 -17.25
CA LYS A 168 -2.26 -14.29 -17.26
C LYS A 168 -3.73 -13.90 -17.38
N GLU A 169 -4.51 -14.66 -18.13
CA GLU A 169 -5.95 -14.45 -18.30
C GLU A 169 -6.74 -14.65 -16.99
N GLU A 170 -6.35 -15.63 -16.17
CA GLU A 170 -6.97 -15.83 -14.85
C GLU A 170 -6.63 -14.70 -13.88
N ILE A 171 -5.41 -14.19 -13.95
CA ILE A 171 -4.98 -13.03 -13.15
C ILE A 171 -5.78 -11.77 -13.55
N GLU A 172 -5.96 -11.53 -14.84
CA GLU A 172 -6.74 -10.39 -15.34
C GLU A 172 -8.22 -10.52 -14.96
N LYS A 173 -8.82 -11.71 -15.07
CA LYS A 173 -10.20 -11.95 -14.61
C LYS A 173 -10.35 -11.71 -13.12
N LYS A 174 -9.48 -12.29 -12.30
CA LYS A 174 -9.50 -12.07 -10.84
C LYS A 174 -9.33 -10.58 -10.47
N LYS A 175 -8.51 -9.84 -11.22
CA LYS A 175 -8.32 -8.40 -11.06
C LYS A 175 -9.56 -7.61 -11.45
N SER A 176 -10.20 -7.94 -12.57
CA SER A 176 -11.44 -7.28 -13.02
C SER A 176 -12.59 -7.52 -12.03
N ASP A 177 -12.75 -8.76 -11.57
CA ASP A 177 -13.77 -9.13 -10.59
C ASP A 177 -13.58 -8.42 -9.24
N ALA A 178 -12.33 -8.34 -8.76
CA ALA A 178 -12.00 -7.62 -7.54
C ALA A 178 -12.29 -6.12 -7.68
N LYS A 179 -11.93 -5.51 -8.82
CA LYS A 179 -12.23 -4.11 -9.11
C LYS A 179 -13.72 -3.84 -9.17
N THR A 180 -14.48 -4.69 -9.84
CA THR A 180 -15.95 -4.55 -9.93
C THR A 180 -16.60 -4.66 -8.56
N ARG A 181 -16.13 -5.58 -7.69
CA ARG A 181 -16.61 -5.71 -6.30
C ARG A 181 -16.25 -4.48 -5.47
N LEU A 182 -15.07 -3.91 -5.65
CA LEU A 182 -14.61 -2.71 -4.95
C LEU A 182 -15.46 -1.50 -5.36
N ASP A 183 -15.66 -1.30 -6.67
CA ASP A 183 -16.48 -0.20 -7.22
C ASP A 183 -17.94 -0.31 -6.76
N ALA A 184 -18.50 -1.53 -6.73
CA ALA A 184 -19.84 -1.79 -6.20
C ALA A 184 -19.96 -1.47 -4.71
N LYS A 185 -18.91 -1.81 -3.92
CA LYS A 185 -18.88 -1.53 -2.48
C LYS A 185 -18.76 -0.04 -2.20
N HIS A 186 -17.90 0.68 -2.93
CA HIS A 186 -17.80 2.15 -2.83
C HIS A 186 -19.10 2.84 -3.16
N LYS A 187 -19.78 2.40 -4.23
CA LYS A 187 -21.09 2.96 -4.62
C LYS A 187 -22.16 2.68 -3.57
N ALA A 188 -22.14 1.51 -2.95
CA ALA A 188 -23.06 1.17 -1.86
C ALA A 188 -22.78 1.99 -0.58
N GLU A 189 -21.51 2.21 -0.25
CA GLU A 189 -21.10 3.01 0.91
C GLU A 189 -21.41 4.50 0.72
N GLU A 190 -21.23 5.01 -0.50
CA GLU A 190 -21.60 6.38 -0.86
C GLU A 190 -23.11 6.60 -0.81
N ALA A 191 -23.90 5.63 -1.31
CA ALA A 191 -25.34 5.64 -1.20
C ALA A 191 -25.82 5.55 0.27
N ALA A 192 -25.15 4.74 1.10
CA ALA A 192 -25.47 4.64 2.53
C ALA A 192 -25.12 5.93 3.29
N LYS A 193 -24.02 6.59 2.96
CA LYS A 193 -23.66 7.90 3.52
C LYS A 193 -24.66 8.98 3.10
N ALA A 194 -25.04 9.03 1.84
CA ALA A 194 -26.03 9.96 1.34
C ALA A 194 -27.40 9.77 2.02
N ALA A 195 -27.80 8.52 2.26
CA ALA A 195 -29.02 8.20 2.99
C ALA A 195 -28.93 8.60 4.48
N ALA A 196 -27.77 8.40 5.13
CA ALA A 196 -27.55 8.80 6.51
C ALA A 196 -27.54 10.32 6.68
N ASP A 197 -26.95 11.06 5.72
CA ASP A 197 -26.97 12.52 5.72
C ASP A 197 -28.36 13.08 5.42
N ALA A 198 -29.13 12.45 4.55
CA ALA A 198 -30.53 12.79 4.31
C ALA A 198 -31.40 12.57 5.55
N LEU A 199 -31.20 11.47 6.29
CA LEU A 199 -31.90 11.20 7.55
C LEU A 199 -31.52 12.22 8.65
N LYS A 200 -30.25 12.62 8.74
CA LYS A 200 -29.83 13.69 9.66
C LYS A 200 -30.41 15.05 9.28
N ALA A 201 -30.51 15.36 8.00
CA ALA A 201 -31.14 16.60 7.53
C ALA A 201 -32.65 16.61 7.82
N ALA A 202 -33.34 15.48 7.63
CA ALA A 202 -34.75 15.34 7.96
C ALA A 202 -35.01 15.47 9.48
N ALA A 203 -34.19 14.84 10.32
CA ALA A 203 -34.28 14.96 11.78
C ALA A 203 -33.99 16.39 12.28
N ALA A 204 -33.13 17.14 11.61
CA ALA A 204 -32.86 18.55 11.93
C ALA A 204 -34.03 19.46 11.50
N ALA A 205 -34.77 19.10 10.45
CA ALA A 205 -35.96 19.82 10.01
C ALA A 205 -37.19 19.61 10.93
N GLU A 206 -37.35 18.42 11.54
CA GLU A 206 -38.39 18.16 12.51
C GLU A 206 -38.16 18.78 13.88
N ALA A 207 -36.88 19.02 14.27
CA ALA A 207 -36.56 19.69 15.53
C ALA A 207 -36.74 21.23 15.51
N GLY A 208 -37.01 21.82 14.33
CA GLY A 208 -37.19 23.26 14.11
C GLY A 208 -38.62 23.80 14.11
N GLY A 209 -39.61 22.96 14.39
CA GLY A 209 -41.02 23.32 14.29
C GLY A 209 -41.80 23.33 15.62
N ALA A 210 -41.68 24.42 16.43
CA ALA A 210 -42.71 24.77 17.37
C ALA A 210 -42.96 26.28 17.33
N PRO A 211 -44.17 26.74 17.03
CA PRO A 211 -44.51 28.16 17.02
C PRO A 211 -44.87 28.61 18.43
N VAL A 212 -44.22 29.63 18.93
CA VAL A 212 -44.71 30.39 20.07
C VAL A 212 -45.32 31.70 19.58
N ALA A 213 -46.64 31.79 19.77
CA ALA A 213 -47.46 32.93 19.48
C ALA A 213 -47.31 34.02 20.55
N LYS A 214 -47.24 35.27 20.09
CA LYS A 214 -47.79 36.49 20.67
C LYS A 214 -47.67 36.78 22.17
N ALA A 215 -46.98 37.85 22.49
CA ALA A 215 -47.56 38.97 23.25
C ALA A 215 -46.82 40.29 22.96
N GLU A 216 -47.60 41.24 22.64
CA GLU A 216 -47.53 42.66 22.41
C GLU A 216 -46.89 43.41 23.57
N GLU A 217 -45.99 44.38 23.33
CA GLU A 217 -46.17 45.78 23.75
C GLU A 217 -44.87 46.55 23.48
N ALA A 218 -45.00 47.61 22.74
CA ALA A 218 -44.04 48.73 22.61
C ALA A 218 -44.37 49.78 23.70
N PRO A 219 -43.73 50.97 23.85
CA PRO A 219 -42.52 51.51 23.19
C PRO A 219 -41.59 52.33 24.11
N ALA A 220 -40.68 53.03 23.48
CA ALA A 220 -39.94 54.25 23.92
C ALA A 220 -38.47 54.03 24.32
N ALA A 221 -37.59 54.58 23.67
CA ALA A 221 -37.09 55.93 23.38
C ALA A 221 -35.59 56.09 23.69
N GLU A 222 -34.91 56.68 22.72
CA GLU A 222 -33.78 57.61 22.86
C GLU A 222 -32.45 57.08 23.47
N ALA A 223 -31.31 57.32 23.00
CA ALA A 223 -30.68 58.32 22.15
C ALA A 223 -29.20 58.02 22.00
N LYS A 224 -28.64 58.34 20.87
CA LYS A 224 -27.30 58.97 20.68
C LYS A 224 -26.11 58.38 21.46
N GLU A 225 -24.97 58.11 20.87
CA GLU A 225 -24.06 58.98 20.14
C GLU A 225 -22.84 58.16 19.68
N GLU A 226 -22.42 58.23 18.47
CA GLU A 226 -21.08 58.12 17.92
C GLU A 226 -20.26 59.34 18.45
N PRO A 227 -18.96 59.47 18.29
CA PRO A 227 -18.00 58.78 17.43
C PRO A 227 -16.52 58.76 17.89
N LYS A 228 -15.70 58.20 17.03
CA LYS A 228 -14.34 58.65 16.66
C LYS A 228 -13.09 58.10 17.35
N LYS A 229 -12.27 57.54 16.48
CA LYS A 229 -10.83 57.84 16.22
C LYS A 229 -9.84 57.54 17.36
N GLU A 230 -8.69 57.10 17.14
CA GLU A 230 -7.59 57.22 16.16
C GLU A 230 -6.36 56.47 16.70
N GLN A 231 -5.70 55.83 15.79
CA GLN A 231 -4.26 55.79 15.53
C GLN A 231 -3.19 55.46 16.59
N LYS A 232 -2.30 54.62 16.10
CA LYS A 232 -0.82 54.64 16.24
C LYS A 232 -0.17 54.15 17.54
N LYS A 233 0.50 53.05 17.52
CA LYS A 233 1.94 53.01 17.16
C LYS A 233 2.35 51.58 16.87
#